data_d7931fc6a4e214535cce9e6e03fe6ca2
#
_entry.id   d7931fc6a4e214535cce9e6e03fe6ca2
#
_cell.length_a   1.000
_cell.length_b   1.000
_cell.length_c   1.000
_cell.angle_alpha   90.00
_cell.angle_beta   90.00
_cell.angle_gamma   90.00
#
_symmetry.space_group_name_H-M   'P 1'
#
loop_
_entity.id
_entity.type
_entity.pdbx_description
1 polymer ?
#
loop_
_entity_poly.entity_id
_entity_poly.type
_entity_poly.pdbx_seq_one_letter_code
_entity_poly.pdbx_strand_id
1 'polypeptide(L)'
;MKEKIELIVKAFLLSSPFIDMLTAFALHSLKIDLTMGIIVRVLFLIFSLWYLFFIYKGEQKKLYKGFSFSLIIYIALFFGIVLLDKGKGAIIYEAKNTIKTFYFPFLLITFSAMFEEKLDIIPKKYFTYIIVTYLLGIFIPSLLGIGFDTYEITKKGSLGFFSSANEVGGIISILMPFFFLNLYKDSNFIKIMLGVTILVYVLLSMGTKTPLLAFIIILSVYLLIFLYKMVKIKNYKKVLGVSFVSLITIITLLLIIPKTTFYKNIKIHLDFLEVDNITDIFKSEELIDHFIFSSRLKFMKNSVSYYNNAPLLEKLGGIGYIEGYGTDKLSLKTVEMDYVDIFLRHGIIGSIIYLIIYLYIIREALKRYKKAKDFDKKITYQISFLLTILLSFFTGHIIMAPAVSILVVLILTAQDKKGELI
;
A
#
# COMPACT_ATOMS: atom_id res chain seq x y z
N MET A 1 6.21 -15.52 27.97
CA MET A 1 6.95 -15.05 26.78
C MET A 1 6.00 -14.73 25.64
N LYS A 2 5.03 -15.62 25.30
CA LYS A 2 4.03 -15.37 24.24
C LYS A 2 3.26 -14.07 24.45
N GLU A 3 2.72 -13.83 25.65
CA GLU A 3 1.98 -12.58 25.97
C GLU A 3 2.81 -11.31 25.75
N LYS A 4 4.12 -11.34 26.08
CA LYS A 4 5.00 -10.18 25.82
C LYS A 4 5.19 -9.94 24.33
N ILE A 5 5.30 -10.99 23.52
CA ILE A 5 5.39 -10.89 22.05
C ILE A 5 4.10 -10.31 21.50
N GLU A 6 2.93 -10.83 21.91
CA GLU A 6 1.62 -10.31 21.50
C GLU A 6 1.47 -8.82 21.85
N LEU A 7 1.89 -8.43 23.07
CA LEU A 7 1.84 -7.03 23.50
C LEU A 7 2.72 -6.11 22.63
N ILE A 8 3.98 -6.51 22.36
CA ILE A 8 4.90 -5.74 21.53
C ILE A 8 4.35 -5.57 20.12
N VAL A 9 3.85 -6.66 19.50
CA VAL A 9 3.29 -6.59 18.15
C VAL A 9 2.01 -5.74 18.12
N LYS A 10 1.09 -5.90 19.08
CA LYS A 10 -0.11 -5.07 19.19
C LYS A 10 0.24 -3.59 19.38
N ALA A 11 1.20 -3.28 20.25
CA ALA A 11 1.65 -1.91 20.48
C ALA A 11 2.22 -1.28 19.20
N PHE A 12 3.08 -2.00 18.48
CA PHE A 12 3.62 -1.54 17.21
C PHE A 12 2.52 -1.30 16.17
N LEU A 13 1.59 -2.26 16.02
CA LEU A 13 0.49 -2.14 15.06
C LEU A 13 -0.41 -0.94 15.37
N LEU A 14 -0.79 -0.74 16.65
CA LEU A 14 -1.66 0.37 17.06
C LEU A 14 -0.97 1.73 16.94
N SER A 15 0.34 1.79 17.17
CA SER A 15 1.10 3.04 17.07
C SER A 15 1.47 3.43 15.63
N SER A 16 1.32 2.52 14.65
CA SER A 16 1.79 2.74 13.27
C SER A 16 1.28 4.05 12.64
N PRO A 17 0.01 4.47 12.73
CA PRO A 17 -0.43 5.74 12.15
C PRO A 17 0.23 6.96 12.82
N PHE A 18 0.45 6.90 14.13
CA PHE A 18 1.12 7.99 14.87
C PHE A 18 2.62 8.07 14.54
N ILE A 19 3.27 6.92 14.30
CA ILE A 19 4.64 6.86 13.80
C ILE A 19 4.74 7.55 12.43
N ASP A 20 3.73 7.38 11.57
CA ASP A 20 3.69 8.03 10.27
C ASP A 20 3.44 9.54 10.37
N MET A 21 2.59 9.98 11.29
CA MET A 21 2.41 11.42 11.60
C MET A 21 3.70 12.04 12.14
N LEU A 22 4.39 11.38 13.07
CA LEU A 22 5.67 11.85 13.58
C LEU A 22 6.76 11.88 12.50
N THR A 23 6.72 10.91 11.58
CA THR A 23 7.61 10.86 10.41
C THR A 23 7.38 12.06 9.51
N ALA A 24 6.11 12.39 9.23
CA ALA A 24 5.75 13.55 8.43
C ALA A 24 6.21 14.85 9.08
N PHE A 25 6.01 14.99 10.38
CA PHE A 25 6.48 16.15 11.14
C PHE A 25 8.01 16.28 11.09
N ALA A 26 8.75 15.18 11.28
CA ALA A 26 10.21 15.18 11.19
C ALA A 26 10.71 15.61 9.81
N LEU A 27 10.08 15.13 8.73
CA LEU A 27 10.44 15.45 7.35
C LEU A 27 10.12 16.91 6.98
N HIS A 28 8.88 17.36 7.26
CA HIS A 28 8.41 18.67 6.79
C HIS A 28 8.82 19.82 7.72
N SER A 29 8.75 19.62 9.03
CA SER A 29 9.00 20.69 10.01
C SER A 29 10.46 20.74 10.49
N LEU A 30 11.08 19.56 10.72
CA LEU A 30 12.45 19.47 11.23
C LEU A 30 13.49 19.22 10.12
N LYS A 31 13.07 18.84 8.91
CA LYS A 31 13.92 18.47 7.76
C LYS A 31 14.94 17.37 8.10
N ILE A 32 14.53 16.38 8.88
CA ILE A 32 15.35 15.24 9.30
C ILE A 32 15.03 14.03 8.42
N ASP A 33 16.03 13.53 7.68
CA ASP A 33 15.88 12.38 6.78
C ASP A 33 15.83 11.03 7.50
N LEU A 34 16.53 10.89 8.63
CA LEU A 34 16.45 9.70 9.48
C LEU A 34 15.27 9.83 10.45
N THR A 35 14.09 9.45 9.95
CA THR A 35 12.84 9.62 10.69
C THR A 35 12.58 8.53 11.71
N MET A 36 11.73 8.85 12.71
CA MET A 36 11.22 7.87 13.68
C MET A 36 10.61 6.64 12.99
N GLY A 37 9.94 6.84 11.85
CA GLY A 37 9.36 5.75 11.06
C GLY A 37 10.37 4.72 10.58
N ILE A 38 11.55 5.16 10.13
CA ILE A 38 12.62 4.26 9.70
C ILE A 38 13.16 3.49 10.92
N ILE A 39 13.49 4.19 12.00
CA ILE A 39 14.10 3.58 13.21
C ILE A 39 13.16 2.52 13.80
N VAL A 40 11.91 2.88 14.05
CA VAL A 40 10.95 1.96 14.69
C VAL A 40 10.68 0.74 13.81
N ARG A 41 10.58 0.90 12.49
CA ARG A 41 10.36 -0.23 11.58
C ARG A 41 11.57 -1.14 11.46
N VAL A 42 12.78 -0.61 11.47
CA VAL A 42 14.01 -1.42 11.50
C VAL A 42 14.11 -2.20 12.82
N LEU A 43 13.84 -1.57 13.97
CA LEU A 43 13.82 -2.25 15.26
C LEU A 43 12.76 -3.35 15.30
N PHE A 44 11.58 -3.10 14.73
CA PHE A 44 10.52 -4.10 14.61
C PHE A 44 10.91 -5.25 13.68
N LEU A 45 11.62 -4.99 12.60
CA LEU A 45 12.15 -6.02 11.70
C LEU A 45 13.18 -6.91 12.43
N ILE A 46 14.11 -6.30 13.20
CA ILE A 46 15.08 -7.02 14.01
C ILE A 46 14.35 -7.90 15.04
N PHE A 47 13.38 -7.35 15.76
CA PHE A 47 12.53 -8.10 16.68
C PHE A 47 11.81 -9.27 16.00
N SER A 48 11.27 -9.06 14.81
CA SER A 48 10.57 -10.06 14.02
C SER A 48 11.50 -11.22 13.63
N LEU A 49 12.72 -10.92 13.18
CA LEU A 49 13.72 -11.91 12.86
C LEU A 49 14.20 -12.65 14.11
N TRP A 50 14.43 -11.93 15.23
CA TRP A 50 14.76 -12.56 16.51
C TRP A 50 13.69 -13.57 16.93
N TYR A 51 12.39 -13.19 16.83
CA TYR A 51 11.30 -14.13 17.10
C TYR A 51 11.38 -15.37 16.20
N LEU A 52 11.55 -15.20 14.90
CA LEU A 52 11.56 -16.29 13.94
C LEU A 52 12.73 -17.26 14.18
N PHE A 53 13.91 -16.74 14.45
CA PHE A 53 15.10 -17.58 14.58
C PHE A 53 15.24 -18.25 15.96
N PHE A 54 14.85 -17.57 17.02
CA PHE A 54 15.12 -18.04 18.39
C PHE A 54 13.89 -18.53 19.15
N ILE A 55 12.69 -18.01 18.85
CA ILE A 55 11.48 -18.30 19.63
C ILE A 55 10.55 -19.27 18.93
N TYR A 56 10.32 -19.05 17.63
CA TYR A 56 9.36 -19.81 16.85
C TYR A 56 9.69 -21.32 16.80
N LYS A 57 8.68 -22.15 17.10
CA LYS A 57 8.79 -23.62 17.20
C LYS A 57 7.74 -24.36 16.36
N GLY A 58 6.96 -23.66 15.53
CA GLY A 58 5.89 -24.25 14.72
C GLY A 58 6.36 -25.30 13.69
N GLU A 59 5.41 -25.97 13.08
CA GLU A 59 5.65 -27.06 12.12
C GLU A 59 6.45 -26.60 10.89
N GLN A 60 6.16 -25.36 10.41
CA GLN A 60 6.81 -24.78 9.24
C GLN A 60 8.20 -24.15 9.55
N LYS A 61 8.79 -24.45 10.71
CA LYS A 61 10.04 -23.81 11.16
C LYS A 61 11.17 -23.91 10.15
N LYS A 62 11.37 -25.08 9.56
CA LYS A 62 12.43 -25.30 8.56
C LYS A 62 12.18 -24.45 7.31
N LEU A 63 10.94 -24.40 6.82
CA LEU A 63 10.55 -23.64 5.64
C LEU A 63 10.73 -22.13 5.86
N TYR A 64 10.15 -21.57 6.93
CA TYR A 64 10.23 -20.14 7.19
C TYR A 64 11.65 -19.65 7.49
N LYS A 65 12.46 -20.45 8.22
CA LYS A 65 13.88 -20.15 8.37
C LYS A 65 14.63 -20.25 7.04
N GLY A 66 14.32 -21.25 6.21
CA GLY A 66 14.90 -21.40 4.87
C GLY A 66 14.62 -20.18 3.99
N PHE A 67 13.37 -19.71 3.95
CA PHE A 67 13.00 -18.48 3.24
C PHE A 67 13.76 -17.26 3.75
N SER A 68 13.87 -17.11 5.07
CA SER A 68 14.60 -15.96 5.64
C SER A 68 16.10 -16.06 5.37
N PHE A 69 16.70 -17.24 5.43
CA PHE A 69 18.10 -17.43 5.05
C PHE A 69 18.35 -17.13 3.58
N SER A 70 17.47 -17.56 2.67
CA SER A 70 17.62 -17.25 1.23
C SER A 70 17.60 -15.74 0.98
N LEU A 71 16.73 -14.99 1.68
CA LEU A 71 16.70 -13.52 1.60
C LEU A 71 17.99 -12.90 2.16
N ILE A 72 18.46 -13.35 3.32
CA ILE A 72 19.70 -12.83 3.95
C ILE A 72 20.92 -13.09 3.05
N ILE A 73 21.05 -14.32 2.52
CA ILE A 73 22.14 -14.67 1.60
C ILE A 73 22.07 -13.82 0.34
N TYR A 74 20.88 -13.67 -0.24
CA TYR A 74 20.70 -12.83 -1.42
C TYR A 74 21.09 -11.36 -1.11
N ILE A 75 20.63 -10.79 -0.02
CA ILE A 75 20.97 -9.41 0.39
C ILE A 75 22.49 -9.26 0.56
N ALA A 76 23.17 -10.23 1.17
CA ALA A 76 24.61 -10.22 1.30
C ALA A 76 25.33 -10.25 -0.07
N LEU A 77 24.86 -11.10 -1.00
CA LEU A 77 25.35 -11.15 -2.38
C LEU A 77 25.11 -9.83 -3.11
N PHE A 78 23.92 -9.26 -2.99
CA PHE A 78 23.58 -7.97 -3.58
C PHE A 78 24.53 -6.85 -3.10
N PHE A 79 24.80 -6.77 -1.79
CA PHE A 79 25.77 -5.79 -1.27
C PHE A 79 27.20 -6.09 -1.70
N GLY A 80 27.56 -7.34 -1.91
CA GLY A 80 28.84 -7.71 -2.53
C GLY A 80 28.97 -7.13 -3.94
N ILE A 81 27.92 -7.26 -4.78
CA ILE A 81 27.87 -6.69 -6.13
C ILE A 81 27.94 -5.17 -6.06
N VAL A 82 27.15 -4.53 -5.22
CA VAL A 82 27.14 -3.07 -5.03
C VAL A 82 28.52 -2.55 -4.62
N LEU A 83 29.22 -3.26 -3.74
CA LEU A 83 30.57 -2.88 -3.31
C LEU A 83 31.60 -2.96 -4.44
N LEU A 84 31.53 -4.01 -5.24
CA LEU A 84 32.44 -4.22 -6.37
C LEU A 84 32.18 -3.22 -7.49
N ASP A 85 30.91 -2.92 -7.73
CA ASP A 85 30.48 -2.11 -8.85
C ASP A 85 30.40 -0.61 -8.53
N LYS A 86 29.77 -0.23 -7.40
CA LYS A 86 29.46 1.18 -7.07
C LYS A 86 30.29 1.76 -5.93
N GLY A 87 31.08 0.93 -5.27
CA GLY A 87 31.95 1.31 -4.17
C GLY A 87 31.22 1.67 -2.87
N LYS A 88 32.01 1.95 -1.82
CA LYS A 88 31.53 2.15 -0.44
C LYS A 88 30.52 3.28 -0.27
N GLY A 89 30.62 4.33 -1.07
CA GLY A 89 29.73 5.49 -0.95
C GLY A 89 28.28 5.25 -1.34
N ALA A 90 27.97 4.14 -2.03
CA ALA A 90 26.61 3.76 -2.39
C ALA A 90 25.87 3.00 -1.26
N ILE A 91 26.60 2.39 -0.33
CA ILE A 91 26.06 1.41 0.63
C ILE A 91 24.89 1.94 1.44
N ILE A 92 25.00 3.16 1.99
CA ILE A 92 23.96 3.70 2.88
C ILE A 92 22.65 3.90 2.12
N TYR A 93 22.72 4.42 0.90
CA TYR A 93 21.51 4.64 0.08
C TYR A 93 20.92 3.32 -0.38
N GLU A 94 21.73 2.39 -0.86
CA GLU A 94 21.31 1.05 -1.26
C GLU A 94 20.73 0.29 -0.08
N ALA A 95 21.34 0.35 1.12
CA ALA A 95 20.83 -0.30 2.33
C ALA A 95 19.45 0.24 2.73
N LYS A 96 19.27 1.56 2.74
CA LYS A 96 17.98 2.19 3.06
C LYS A 96 16.86 1.66 2.16
N ASN A 97 17.10 1.57 0.87
CA ASN A 97 16.08 1.15 -0.09
C ASN A 97 15.90 -0.38 -0.11
N THR A 98 16.98 -1.15 0.02
CA THR A 98 16.93 -2.61 0.14
C THR A 98 16.12 -3.04 1.38
N ILE A 99 16.37 -2.41 2.54
CA ILE A 99 15.58 -2.68 3.76
C ILE A 99 14.09 -2.40 3.52
N LYS A 100 13.75 -1.28 2.87
CA LYS A 100 12.34 -0.99 2.54
C LYS A 100 11.71 -2.08 1.67
N THR A 101 12.42 -2.52 0.62
CA THR A 101 11.91 -3.54 -0.32
C THR A 101 11.76 -4.90 0.36
N PHE A 102 12.74 -5.35 1.15
CA PHE A 102 12.72 -6.66 1.80
C PHE A 102 11.98 -6.69 3.14
N TYR A 103 11.54 -5.54 3.64
CA TYR A 103 10.68 -5.46 4.83
C TYR A 103 9.43 -6.32 4.69
N PHE A 104 8.78 -6.23 3.54
CA PHE A 104 7.56 -6.98 3.24
C PHE A 104 7.73 -8.51 3.30
N PRO A 105 8.65 -9.15 2.54
CA PRO A 105 8.77 -10.60 2.56
C PRO A 105 9.25 -11.13 3.93
N PHE A 106 10.10 -10.41 4.66
CA PHE A 106 10.46 -10.82 6.03
C PHE A 106 9.25 -10.78 6.96
N LEU A 107 8.42 -9.77 6.90
CA LEU A 107 7.22 -9.70 7.70
C LEU A 107 6.17 -10.75 7.28
N LEU A 108 6.02 -11.04 5.99
CA LEU A 108 5.16 -12.13 5.51
C LEU A 108 5.52 -13.45 6.20
N ILE A 109 6.81 -13.79 6.23
CA ILE A 109 7.30 -15.01 6.86
C ILE A 109 7.03 -14.97 8.37
N THR A 110 7.37 -13.88 9.03
CA THR A 110 7.29 -13.78 10.49
C THR A 110 5.86 -13.77 11.00
N PHE A 111 4.97 -13.00 10.35
CA PHE A 111 3.56 -13.00 10.73
C PHE A 111 2.88 -14.33 10.43
N SER A 112 3.25 -15.01 9.32
CA SER A 112 2.78 -16.38 9.08
C SER A 112 3.19 -17.32 10.20
N ALA A 113 4.43 -17.22 10.68
CA ALA A 113 4.90 -18.00 11.82
C ALA A 113 4.17 -17.67 13.13
N MET A 114 3.89 -16.38 13.39
CA MET A 114 3.14 -15.94 14.57
C MET A 114 1.70 -16.46 14.57
N PHE A 115 1.03 -16.43 13.42
CA PHE A 115 -0.34 -16.94 13.30
C PHE A 115 -0.41 -18.48 13.33
N GLU A 116 0.60 -19.17 12.84
CA GLU A 116 0.71 -20.63 12.99
C GLU A 116 0.79 -21.04 14.46
N GLU A 117 1.53 -20.30 15.29
CA GLU A 117 1.57 -20.48 16.74
C GLU A 117 0.33 -19.95 17.49
N LYS A 118 -0.68 -19.48 16.75
CA LYS A 118 -1.96 -18.96 17.26
C LYS A 118 -1.80 -17.78 18.22
N LEU A 119 -0.80 -16.93 17.98
CA LEU A 119 -0.63 -15.71 18.75
C LEU A 119 -1.78 -14.73 18.44
N ASP A 120 -2.28 -14.09 19.51
CA ASP A 120 -3.31 -13.05 19.40
C ASP A 120 -2.64 -11.67 19.23
N ILE A 121 -2.17 -11.41 18.00
CA ILE A 121 -1.38 -10.22 17.68
C ILE A 121 -2.17 -9.08 17.05
N ILE A 122 -3.42 -9.32 16.60
CA ILE A 122 -4.23 -8.28 15.98
C ILE A 122 -5.31 -7.81 16.96
N PRO A 123 -5.36 -6.52 17.28
CA PRO A 123 -6.45 -5.96 18.07
C PRO A 123 -7.81 -6.09 17.36
N LYS A 124 -8.87 -6.23 18.14
CA LYS A 124 -10.23 -6.25 17.60
C LYS A 124 -10.49 -4.98 16.75
N LYS A 125 -11.13 -5.15 15.60
CA LYS A 125 -11.45 -4.07 14.65
C LYS A 125 -10.20 -3.26 14.18
N TYR A 126 -9.03 -3.86 14.17
CA TYR A 126 -7.76 -3.21 13.85
C TYR A 126 -7.82 -2.45 12.52
N PHE A 127 -8.26 -3.09 11.42
CA PHE A 127 -8.33 -2.43 10.12
C PHE A 127 -9.24 -1.19 10.12
N THR A 128 -10.37 -1.26 10.84
CA THR A 128 -11.26 -0.10 11.01
C THR A 128 -10.59 1.00 11.82
N TYR A 129 -9.88 0.65 12.90
CA TYR A 129 -9.13 1.61 13.70
C TYR A 129 -8.09 2.34 12.83
N ILE A 130 -7.30 1.61 12.06
CA ILE A 130 -6.26 2.21 11.20
C ILE A 130 -6.88 3.16 10.19
N ILE A 131 -7.86 2.72 9.39
CA ILE A 131 -8.43 3.61 8.37
C ILE A 131 -9.10 4.84 8.99
N VAL A 132 -9.81 4.72 10.10
CA VAL A 132 -10.43 5.86 10.79
C VAL A 132 -9.37 6.83 11.29
N THR A 133 -8.24 6.34 11.83
CA THR A 133 -7.14 7.20 12.28
C THR A 133 -6.53 7.97 11.10
N TYR A 134 -6.31 7.32 9.96
CA TYR A 134 -5.83 8.02 8.76
C TYR A 134 -6.84 9.04 8.24
N LEU A 135 -8.13 8.68 8.16
CA LEU A 135 -9.17 9.62 7.73
C LEU A 135 -9.27 10.83 8.65
N LEU A 136 -9.25 10.64 9.96
CA LEU A 136 -9.29 11.76 10.93
C LEU A 136 -8.00 12.57 10.91
N GLY A 137 -6.84 11.92 10.75
CA GLY A 137 -5.53 12.57 10.62
C GLY A 137 -5.37 13.41 9.36
N ILE A 138 -6.27 13.26 8.37
CA ILE A 138 -6.35 14.13 7.19
C ILE A 138 -7.49 15.13 7.36
N PHE A 139 -8.68 14.66 7.76
CA PHE A 139 -9.89 15.44 7.84
C PHE A 139 -9.76 16.64 8.78
N ILE A 140 -9.33 16.40 10.03
CA ILE A 140 -9.24 17.45 11.05
C ILE A 140 -8.22 18.52 10.65
N PRO A 141 -6.94 18.18 10.31
CA PRO A 141 -5.98 19.21 9.92
C PRO A 141 -6.35 19.95 8.65
N SER A 142 -6.98 19.27 7.69
CA SER A 142 -7.47 19.89 6.46
C SER A 142 -8.55 20.93 6.71
N LEU A 143 -9.48 20.68 7.64
CA LEU A 143 -10.51 21.65 8.03
C LEU A 143 -9.93 22.86 8.76
N LEU A 144 -8.89 22.64 9.58
CA LEU A 144 -8.23 23.70 10.36
C LEU A 144 -7.19 24.48 9.56
N GLY A 145 -6.85 24.02 8.34
CA GLY A 145 -5.80 24.65 7.52
C GLY A 145 -4.38 24.48 8.07
N ILE A 146 -4.12 23.45 8.90
CA ILE A 146 -2.81 23.19 9.54
C ILE A 146 -2.14 21.92 9.01
N GLY A 147 -2.71 21.26 8.01
CA GLY A 147 -2.18 20.04 7.41
C GLY A 147 -1.06 20.31 6.40
N PHE A 148 -0.26 19.27 6.13
CA PHE A 148 0.73 19.30 5.06
C PHE A 148 0.04 19.21 3.70
N ASP A 149 0.63 19.88 2.69
CA ASP A 149 0.12 19.87 1.33
C ASP A 149 0.46 18.56 0.60
N THR A 150 -0.44 18.13 -0.29
CA THR A 150 -0.20 16.97 -1.17
C THR A 150 0.86 17.27 -2.22
N TYR A 151 0.93 18.50 -2.67
CA TYR A 151 1.82 18.96 -3.75
C TYR A 151 2.50 20.28 -3.35
N GLU A 152 3.77 20.43 -3.74
CA GLU A 152 4.59 21.59 -3.33
C GLU A 152 4.42 22.82 -4.22
N ILE A 153 4.04 22.67 -5.51
CA ILE A 153 4.18 23.78 -6.47
C ILE A 153 2.83 24.22 -7.06
N THR A 154 2.24 23.44 -7.95
CA THR A 154 1.11 23.90 -8.77
C THR A 154 -0.25 23.32 -8.37
N LYS A 155 -0.28 22.05 -8.06
CA LYS A 155 -1.49 21.34 -7.63
C LYS A 155 -1.76 21.62 -6.15
N LYS A 156 -3.02 21.50 -5.77
CA LYS A 156 -3.45 21.67 -4.39
C LYS A 156 -3.95 20.36 -3.81
N GLY A 157 -3.89 20.20 -2.52
CA GLY A 157 -4.41 19.05 -1.79
C GLY A 157 -3.90 19.06 -0.38
N SER A 158 -4.55 18.30 0.50
CA SER A 158 -4.13 18.17 1.89
C SER A 158 -3.89 16.71 2.24
N LEU A 159 -2.75 16.42 2.84
CA LEU A 159 -2.41 15.13 3.44
C LEU A 159 -2.64 15.12 4.95
N GLY A 160 -3.15 16.22 5.52
CA GLY A 160 -3.28 16.34 6.96
C GLY A 160 -1.91 16.23 7.64
N PHE A 161 -1.76 15.31 8.55
CA PHE A 161 -0.51 15.09 9.29
C PHE A 161 0.39 13.98 8.67
N PHE A 162 0.22 13.66 7.38
CA PHE A 162 1.02 12.65 6.70
C PHE A 162 1.91 13.27 5.61
N SER A 163 2.93 12.54 5.15
CA SER A 163 3.95 13.08 4.22
C SER A 163 3.86 12.52 2.81
N SER A 164 3.26 11.35 2.61
CA SER A 164 3.31 10.64 1.33
C SER A 164 1.91 10.37 0.79
N ALA A 165 1.55 11.05 -0.29
CA ALA A 165 0.23 10.90 -0.94
C ALA A 165 0.00 9.48 -1.47
N ASN A 166 1.05 8.85 -2.03
CA ASN A 166 0.95 7.50 -2.58
C ASN A 166 0.75 6.45 -1.49
N GLU A 167 1.53 6.54 -0.38
CA GLU A 167 1.39 5.62 0.74
C GLU A 167 0.04 5.75 1.44
N VAL A 168 -0.36 6.98 1.77
CA VAL A 168 -1.66 7.26 2.42
C VAL A 168 -2.83 6.87 1.51
N GLY A 169 -2.74 7.21 0.23
CA GLY A 169 -3.73 6.80 -0.76
C GLY A 169 -3.83 5.28 -0.89
N GLY A 170 -2.70 4.59 -0.85
CA GLY A 170 -2.63 3.13 -0.82
C GLY A 170 -3.29 2.53 0.42
N ILE A 171 -2.96 3.04 1.62
CA ILE A 171 -3.56 2.60 2.90
C ILE A 171 -5.08 2.75 2.88
N ILE A 172 -5.57 3.94 2.51
CA ILE A 172 -7.01 4.21 2.44
C ILE A 172 -7.66 3.25 1.43
N SER A 173 -7.07 3.09 0.23
CA SER A 173 -7.63 2.23 -0.82
C SER A 173 -7.75 0.77 -0.39
N ILE A 174 -6.71 0.17 0.18
CA ILE A 174 -6.72 -1.24 0.55
C ILE A 174 -7.54 -1.53 1.82
N LEU A 175 -7.73 -0.54 2.71
CA LEU A 175 -8.52 -0.70 3.93
C LEU A 175 -9.98 -0.26 3.77
N MET A 176 -10.32 0.46 2.73
CA MET A 176 -11.70 0.93 2.48
C MET A 176 -12.74 -0.19 2.47
N PRO A 177 -12.48 -1.41 1.92
CA PRO A 177 -13.41 -2.52 2.02
C PRO A 177 -13.76 -2.91 3.48
N PHE A 178 -12.78 -2.87 4.40
CA PHE A 178 -13.01 -3.12 5.83
C PHE A 178 -13.82 -2.01 6.49
N PHE A 179 -13.60 -0.77 6.07
CA PHE A 179 -14.39 0.37 6.52
C PHE A 179 -15.86 0.21 6.13
N PHE A 180 -16.14 -0.12 4.87
CA PHE A 180 -17.51 -0.38 4.42
C PHE A 180 -18.14 -1.60 5.09
N LEU A 181 -17.39 -2.69 5.31
CA LEU A 181 -17.89 -3.84 6.05
C LEU A 181 -18.33 -3.46 7.47
N ASN A 182 -17.55 -2.61 8.14
CA ASN A 182 -17.90 -2.16 9.49
C ASN A 182 -19.12 -1.23 9.48
N LEU A 183 -19.20 -0.29 8.53
CA LEU A 183 -20.38 0.58 8.37
C LEU A 183 -21.64 -0.23 8.04
N TYR A 184 -21.54 -1.23 7.17
CA TYR A 184 -22.67 -2.09 6.81
C TYR A 184 -23.21 -2.88 8.01
N LYS A 185 -22.35 -3.28 8.95
CA LYS A 185 -22.72 -3.99 10.17
C LYS A 185 -23.23 -3.06 11.28
N ASP A 186 -23.07 -1.75 11.15
CA ASP A 186 -23.59 -0.77 12.10
C ASP A 186 -25.05 -0.45 11.76
N SER A 187 -25.92 -0.44 12.78
CA SER A 187 -27.33 -0.08 12.64
C SER A 187 -27.59 1.42 12.76
N ASN A 188 -26.56 2.20 13.17
CA ASN A 188 -26.68 3.63 13.41
C ASN A 188 -26.48 4.42 12.10
N PHE A 189 -27.58 4.91 11.53
CA PHE A 189 -27.60 5.69 10.29
C PHE A 189 -26.70 6.94 10.36
N ILE A 190 -26.70 7.65 11.51
CA ILE A 190 -25.89 8.86 11.68
C ILE A 190 -24.38 8.55 11.56
N LYS A 191 -23.93 7.45 12.18
CA LYS A 191 -22.52 7.02 12.07
C LYS A 191 -22.15 6.65 10.63
N ILE A 192 -23.06 5.97 9.93
CA ILE A 192 -22.84 5.59 8.51
C ILE A 192 -22.68 6.87 7.68
N MET A 193 -23.62 7.80 7.79
CA MET A 193 -23.58 9.06 7.04
C MET A 193 -22.32 9.88 7.37
N LEU A 194 -21.99 10.03 8.64
CA LEU A 194 -20.78 10.74 9.06
C LEU A 194 -19.51 10.08 8.51
N GLY A 195 -19.41 8.75 8.63
CA GLY A 195 -18.25 8.02 8.12
C GLY A 195 -18.07 8.17 6.61
N VAL A 196 -19.14 8.03 5.84
CA VAL A 196 -19.10 8.21 4.37
C VAL A 196 -18.75 9.66 4.01
N THR A 197 -19.33 10.64 4.70
CA THR A 197 -19.03 12.07 4.47
C THR A 197 -17.56 12.40 4.71
N ILE A 198 -16.98 11.93 5.83
CA ILE A 198 -15.56 12.11 6.13
C ILE A 198 -14.70 11.44 5.05
N LEU A 199 -15.01 10.19 4.66
CA LEU A 199 -14.27 9.49 3.62
C LEU A 199 -14.29 10.27 2.29
N VAL A 200 -15.47 10.67 1.80
CA VAL A 200 -15.61 11.41 0.54
C VAL A 200 -14.87 12.74 0.61
N TYR A 201 -15.01 13.48 1.73
CA TYR A 201 -14.28 14.74 1.92
C TYR A 201 -12.76 14.51 1.81
N VAL A 202 -12.21 13.53 2.52
CA VAL A 202 -10.78 13.21 2.49
C VAL A 202 -10.32 12.86 1.08
N LEU A 203 -11.05 11.99 0.37
CA LEU A 203 -10.69 11.61 -1.00
C LEU A 203 -10.63 12.81 -1.96
N LEU A 204 -11.57 13.75 -1.81
CA LEU A 204 -11.63 14.94 -2.65
C LEU A 204 -10.61 16.01 -2.23
N SER A 205 -10.31 16.14 -0.93
CA SER A 205 -9.34 17.10 -0.40
C SER A 205 -7.89 16.70 -0.67
N MET A 206 -7.57 15.40 -0.68
CA MET A 206 -6.24 14.92 -1.08
C MET A 206 -5.87 15.29 -2.51
N GLY A 207 -6.85 15.40 -3.40
CA GLY A 207 -6.64 15.78 -4.79
C GLY A 207 -5.90 14.74 -5.64
N THR A 208 -5.80 13.49 -5.16
CA THR A 208 -5.12 12.37 -5.84
C THR A 208 -6.12 11.46 -6.55
N LYS A 209 -5.70 10.86 -7.69
CA LYS A 209 -6.59 10.03 -8.54
C LYS A 209 -6.81 8.62 -7.96
N THR A 210 -5.76 8.02 -7.43
CA THR A 210 -5.72 6.60 -7.04
C THR A 210 -6.77 6.21 -5.99
N PRO A 211 -6.86 6.86 -4.82
CA PRO A 211 -7.84 6.45 -3.81
C PRO A 211 -9.28 6.76 -4.22
N LEU A 212 -9.50 7.77 -5.05
CA LEU A 212 -10.83 8.05 -5.60
C LEU A 212 -11.26 6.98 -6.60
N LEU A 213 -10.35 6.52 -7.47
CA LEU A 213 -10.62 5.41 -8.39
C LEU A 213 -10.91 4.12 -7.62
N ALA A 214 -10.11 3.82 -6.59
CA ALA A 214 -10.35 2.68 -5.71
C ALA A 214 -11.75 2.75 -5.05
N PHE A 215 -12.15 3.93 -4.58
CA PHE A 215 -13.50 4.15 -4.02
C PHE A 215 -14.60 3.82 -5.02
N ILE A 216 -14.49 4.30 -6.27
CA ILE A 216 -15.48 4.03 -7.32
C ILE A 216 -15.56 2.52 -7.62
N ILE A 217 -14.40 1.86 -7.74
CA ILE A 217 -14.34 0.41 -7.99
C ILE A 217 -15.00 -0.37 -6.84
N ILE A 218 -14.63 -0.07 -5.60
CA ILE A 218 -15.17 -0.74 -4.40
C ILE A 218 -16.67 -0.55 -4.32
N LEU A 219 -17.13 0.69 -4.48
CA LEU A 219 -18.56 1.02 -4.43
C LEU A 219 -19.34 0.27 -5.51
N SER A 220 -18.80 0.22 -6.75
CA SER A 220 -19.41 -0.52 -7.86
C SER A 220 -19.50 -2.01 -7.57
N VAL A 221 -18.44 -2.63 -7.03
CA VAL A 221 -18.44 -4.06 -6.68
C VAL A 221 -19.47 -4.36 -5.59
N TYR A 222 -19.51 -3.56 -4.51
CA TYR A 222 -20.51 -3.76 -3.44
C TYR A 222 -21.94 -3.53 -3.94
N LEU A 223 -22.15 -2.54 -4.81
CA LEU A 223 -23.46 -2.32 -5.44
C LEU A 223 -23.89 -3.52 -6.28
N LEU A 224 -23.01 -4.06 -7.13
CA LEU A 224 -23.29 -5.24 -7.93
C LEU A 224 -23.63 -6.46 -7.07
N ILE A 225 -22.86 -6.71 -6.01
CA ILE A 225 -23.13 -7.81 -5.05
C ILE A 225 -24.49 -7.62 -4.38
N PHE A 226 -24.80 -6.39 -3.96
CA PHE A 226 -26.09 -6.08 -3.34
C PHE A 226 -27.25 -6.33 -4.32
N LEU A 227 -27.16 -5.79 -5.55
CA LEU A 227 -28.19 -5.99 -6.58
C LEU A 227 -28.38 -7.46 -6.90
N TYR A 228 -27.29 -8.23 -7.05
CA TYR A 228 -27.36 -9.68 -7.27
C TYR A 228 -28.10 -10.40 -6.13
N LYS A 229 -27.75 -10.09 -4.87
CA LYS A 229 -28.44 -10.67 -3.70
C LYS A 229 -29.94 -10.33 -3.69
N MET A 230 -30.31 -9.08 -3.98
CA MET A 230 -31.71 -8.63 -3.98
C MET A 230 -32.53 -9.25 -5.11
N VAL A 231 -31.95 -9.39 -6.32
CA VAL A 231 -32.59 -10.09 -7.44
C VAL A 231 -32.83 -11.56 -7.10
N LYS A 232 -31.82 -12.23 -6.49
CA LYS A 232 -31.94 -13.63 -6.10
C LYS A 232 -33.07 -13.89 -5.10
N ILE A 233 -33.32 -12.97 -4.18
CA ILE A 233 -34.43 -13.06 -3.23
C ILE A 233 -35.72 -12.43 -3.76
N LYS A 234 -35.77 -12.03 -5.07
CA LYS A 234 -36.92 -11.42 -5.75
C LYS A 234 -37.44 -10.13 -5.07
N ASN A 235 -36.57 -9.38 -4.38
CA ASN A 235 -36.93 -8.12 -3.72
C ASN A 235 -36.73 -6.93 -4.66
N TYR A 236 -37.53 -6.86 -5.72
CA TYR A 236 -37.41 -5.82 -6.76
C TYR A 236 -37.67 -4.39 -6.25
N LYS A 237 -38.50 -4.22 -5.19
CA LYS A 237 -38.70 -2.90 -4.58
C LYS A 237 -37.40 -2.34 -3.99
N LYS A 238 -36.60 -3.18 -3.32
CA LYS A 238 -35.28 -2.78 -2.83
C LYS A 238 -34.29 -2.51 -3.96
N VAL A 239 -34.32 -3.30 -5.04
CA VAL A 239 -33.50 -3.07 -6.23
C VAL A 239 -33.75 -1.67 -6.80
N LEU A 240 -35.02 -1.34 -7.04
CA LEU A 240 -35.43 -0.03 -7.56
C LEU A 240 -35.04 1.12 -6.61
N GLY A 241 -35.30 0.96 -5.30
CA GLY A 241 -34.95 1.97 -4.30
C GLY A 241 -33.44 2.25 -4.26
N VAL A 242 -32.61 1.23 -4.24
CA VAL A 242 -31.13 1.42 -4.21
C VAL A 242 -30.61 1.96 -5.53
N SER A 243 -31.15 1.50 -6.67
CA SER A 243 -30.76 2.05 -7.97
C SER A 243 -31.11 3.53 -8.08
N PHE A 244 -32.27 3.94 -7.57
CA PHE A 244 -32.69 5.35 -7.53
C PHE A 244 -31.79 6.21 -6.63
N VAL A 245 -31.49 5.73 -5.41
CA VAL A 245 -30.56 6.43 -4.49
C VAL A 245 -29.16 6.51 -5.11
N SER A 246 -28.67 5.43 -5.71
CA SER A 246 -27.38 5.43 -6.39
C SER A 246 -27.34 6.45 -7.55
N LEU A 247 -28.39 6.54 -8.33
CA LEU A 247 -28.49 7.53 -9.41
C LEU A 247 -28.45 8.97 -8.87
N ILE A 248 -29.24 9.27 -7.83
CA ILE A 248 -29.21 10.59 -7.18
C ILE A 248 -27.80 10.89 -6.64
N THR A 249 -27.16 9.92 -6.00
CA THR A 249 -25.79 10.08 -5.47
C THR A 249 -24.79 10.38 -6.59
N ILE A 250 -24.88 9.68 -7.73
CA ILE A 250 -24.02 9.93 -8.89
C ILE A 250 -24.26 11.35 -9.43
N ILE A 251 -25.50 11.76 -9.61
CA ILE A 251 -25.84 13.12 -10.08
C ILE A 251 -25.28 14.18 -9.11
N THR A 252 -25.48 13.98 -7.81
CA THR A 252 -24.97 14.91 -6.78
C THR A 252 -23.43 14.99 -6.83
N LEU A 253 -22.75 13.87 -6.97
CA LEU A 253 -21.29 13.85 -7.11
C LEU A 253 -20.85 14.58 -8.39
N LEU A 254 -21.49 14.37 -9.52
CA LEU A 254 -21.18 15.08 -10.77
C LEU A 254 -21.34 16.61 -10.64
N LEU A 255 -22.30 17.08 -9.85
CA LEU A 255 -22.51 18.51 -9.58
C LEU A 255 -21.49 19.11 -8.60
N ILE A 256 -20.98 18.32 -7.67
CA ILE A 256 -20.02 18.75 -6.65
C ILE A 256 -18.56 18.66 -7.14
N ILE A 257 -18.22 17.64 -7.91
CA ILE A 257 -16.84 17.38 -8.41
C ILE A 257 -16.20 18.64 -9.01
N PRO A 258 -16.85 19.44 -9.87
CA PRO A 258 -16.22 20.63 -10.46
C PRO A 258 -15.74 21.68 -9.46
N LYS A 259 -16.29 21.68 -8.25
CA LYS A 259 -15.93 22.62 -7.18
C LYS A 259 -14.79 22.12 -6.28
N THR A 260 -14.35 20.87 -6.47
CA THR A 260 -13.37 20.20 -5.60
C THR A 260 -11.93 20.47 -5.99
N THR A 261 -11.02 20.28 -5.05
CA THR A 261 -9.57 20.32 -5.27
C THR A 261 -9.13 19.27 -6.31
N PHE A 262 -9.75 18.09 -6.28
CA PHE A 262 -9.51 17.03 -7.26
C PHE A 262 -9.72 17.50 -8.70
N TYR A 263 -10.86 18.14 -9.00
CA TYR A 263 -11.15 18.64 -10.34
C TYR A 263 -10.21 19.76 -10.77
N LYS A 264 -9.90 20.68 -9.84
CA LYS A 264 -8.92 21.74 -10.10
C LYS A 264 -7.55 21.15 -10.47
N ASN A 265 -7.10 20.09 -9.79
CA ASN A 265 -5.86 19.40 -10.11
C ASN A 265 -5.89 18.70 -11.49
N ILE A 266 -7.05 18.14 -11.89
CA ILE A 266 -7.22 17.62 -13.24
C ILE A 266 -7.06 18.73 -14.25
N LYS A 267 -7.73 19.87 -14.07
CA LYS A 267 -7.65 21.02 -14.97
C LYS A 267 -6.22 21.54 -15.10
N ILE A 268 -5.55 21.79 -13.98
CA ILE A 268 -4.12 22.19 -13.97
C ILE A 268 -3.26 21.18 -14.73
N HIS A 269 -3.56 19.88 -14.62
CA HIS A 269 -2.80 18.85 -15.33
C HIS A 269 -3.07 18.84 -16.85
N LEU A 270 -4.31 19.12 -17.27
CA LEU A 270 -4.65 19.28 -18.68
C LEU A 270 -3.97 20.52 -19.27
N ASP A 271 -4.06 21.65 -18.55
CA ASP A 271 -3.40 22.91 -18.95
C ASP A 271 -1.88 22.72 -19.10
N PHE A 272 -1.24 21.97 -18.17
CA PHE A 272 0.18 21.63 -18.26
C PHE A 272 0.54 20.77 -19.47
N LEU A 273 -0.37 19.91 -19.92
CA LEU A 273 -0.21 19.06 -21.10
C LEU A 273 -0.65 19.74 -22.39
N GLU A 274 -1.06 21.02 -22.33
CA GLU A 274 -1.59 21.79 -23.45
C GLU A 274 -2.76 21.09 -24.16
N VAL A 275 -3.66 20.49 -23.37
CA VAL A 275 -4.79 19.68 -23.85
C VAL A 275 -6.11 20.28 -23.36
N ASP A 276 -7.01 20.62 -24.28
CA ASP A 276 -8.30 21.23 -23.96
C ASP A 276 -9.32 20.23 -23.37
N ASN A 277 -9.30 18.99 -23.88
CA ASN A 277 -10.28 17.97 -23.50
C ASN A 277 -9.61 16.68 -23.00
N ILE A 278 -10.24 16.02 -22.02
CA ILE A 278 -9.77 14.72 -21.51
C ILE A 278 -9.66 13.65 -22.63
N THR A 279 -10.51 13.73 -23.65
CA THR A 279 -10.48 12.82 -24.80
C THR A 279 -9.19 12.92 -25.62
N ASP A 280 -8.57 14.08 -25.62
CA ASP A 280 -7.34 14.33 -26.39
C ASP A 280 -6.12 13.63 -25.78
N ILE A 281 -6.19 13.25 -24.49
CA ILE A 281 -5.17 12.45 -23.82
C ILE A 281 -4.93 11.12 -24.55
N PHE A 282 -5.97 10.53 -25.13
CA PHE A 282 -5.87 9.24 -25.83
C PHE A 282 -5.25 9.35 -27.23
N LYS A 283 -4.88 10.55 -27.69
CA LYS A 283 -4.26 10.77 -29.01
C LYS A 283 -2.78 10.38 -29.07
N SER A 284 -2.08 10.33 -27.94
CA SER A 284 -0.67 9.92 -27.90
C SER A 284 -0.32 9.09 -26.68
N GLU A 285 0.67 8.19 -26.85
CA GLU A 285 1.20 7.37 -25.73
C GLU A 285 1.82 8.26 -24.64
N GLU A 286 2.45 9.36 -25.02
CA GLU A 286 3.08 10.30 -24.09
C GLU A 286 2.05 11.01 -23.20
N LEU A 287 0.93 11.46 -23.77
CA LEU A 287 -0.16 12.07 -23.01
C LEU A 287 -0.81 11.07 -22.05
N ILE A 288 -1.02 9.83 -22.51
CA ILE A 288 -1.53 8.74 -21.66
C ILE A 288 -0.58 8.49 -20.49
N ASP A 289 0.74 8.38 -20.75
CA ASP A 289 1.74 8.15 -19.70
C ASP A 289 1.75 9.30 -18.70
N HIS A 290 1.83 10.53 -19.15
CA HIS A 290 1.82 11.70 -18.26
C HIS A 290 0.53 11.81 -17.45
N PHE A 291 -0.63 11.66 -18.09
CA PHE A 291 -1.89 11.88 -17.39
C PHE A 291 -2.33 10.70 -16.53
N ILE A 292 -2.26 9.47 -17.05
CA ILE A 292 -2.75 8.27 -16.35
C ILE A 292 -1.67 7.67 -15.45
N PHE A 293 -0.46 7.49 -15.97
CA PHE A 293 0.63 6.78 -15.28
C PHE A 293 1.62 7.71 -14.58
N SER A 294 1.43 9.04 -14.64
CA SER A 294 2.34 10.01 -13.99
C SER A 294 3.79 9.84 -14.44
N SER A 295 4.01 9.63 -15.74
CA SER A 295 5.31 9.39 -16.42
C SER A 295 6.00 8.06 -16.03
N ARG A 296 5.30 7.11 -15.42
CA ARG A 296 5.89 5.83 -15.01
C ARG A 296 6.36 4.98 -16.17
N LEU A 297 5.66 5.01 -17.32
CA LEU A 297 6.09 4.27 -18.51
C LEU A 297 7.42 4.81 -19.04
N LYS A 298 7.61 6.12 -19.03
CA LYS A 298 8.89 6.77 -19.38
C LYS A 298 10.02 6.33 -18.44
N PHE A 299 9.78 6.36 -17.13
CA PHE A 299 10.76 5.89 -16.14
C PHE A 299 11.05 4.40 -16.27
N MET A 300 10.03 3.59 -16.59
CA MET A 300 10.21 2.17 -16.88
C MET A 300 11.09 1.97 -18.12
N LYS A 301 10.81 2.63 -19.23
CA LYS A 301 11.62 2.55 -20.47
C LYS A 301 13.08 2.90 -20.19
N ASN A 302 13.35 3.97 -19.44
CA ASN A 302 14.70 4.37 -19.06
C ASN A 302 15.41 3.32 -18.18
N SER A 303 14.74 2.84 -17.14
CA SER A 303 15.30 1.82 -16.24
C SER A 303 15.53 0.48 -16.93
N VAL A 304 14.63 0.08 -17.84
CA VAL A 304 14.81 -1.12 -18.67
C VAL A 304 15.98 -0.97 -19.64
N SER A 305 16.14 0.19 -20.26
CA SER A 305 17.31 0.48 -21.11
C SER A 305 18.62 0.36 -20.33
N TYR A 306 18.66 0.94 -19.12
CA TYR A 306 19.83 0.81 -18.25
C TYR A 306 20.10 -0.66 -17.87
N TYR A 307 19.07 -1.41 -17.44
CA TYR A 307 19.17 -2.83 -17.11
C TYR A 307 19.67 -3.67 -18.30
N ASN A 308 19.19 -3.40 -19.51
CA ASN A 308 19.59 -4.15 -20.70
C ASN A 308 21.08 -3.92 -21.07
N ASN A 309 21.62 -2.77 -20.75
CA ASN A 309 23.02 -2.43 -20.99
C ASN A 309 23.95 -2.82 -19.81
N ALA A 310 23.39 -3.20 -18.66
CA ALA A 310 24.14 -3.59 -17.48
C ALA A 310 24.91 -4.92 -17.68
N PRO A 311 26.02 -5.11 -16.97
CA PRO A 311 26.76 -6.39 -16.95
C PRO A 311 25.87 -7.55 -16.46
N LEU A 312 26.27 -8.78 -16.85
CA LEU A 312 25.50 -9.99 -16.47
C LEU A 312 25.31 -10.11 -14.95
N LEU A 313 26.33 -9.76 -14.18
CA LEU A 313 26.28 -9.82 -12.71
C LEU A 313 25.20 -8.94 -12.13
N GLU A 314 25.02 -7.71 -12.65
CA GLU A 314 23.94 -6.81 -12.26
C GLU A 314 22.57 -7.27 -12.77
N LYS A 315 22.49 -7.85 -13.96
CA LYS A 315 21.23 -8.46 -14.45
C LYS A 315 20.76 -9.58 -13.55
N LEU A 316 21.68 -10.39 -13.04
CA LEU A 316 21.36 -11.48 -12.12
C LEU A 316 21.05 -10.96 -10.70
N GLY A 317 21.90 -10.08 -10.17
CA GLY A 317 21.83 -9.60 -8.80
C GLY A 317 21.06 -8.31 -8.59
N GLY A 318 20.81 -7.53 -9.64
CA GLY A 318 20.09 -6.26 -9.63
C GLY A 318 20.98 -5.04 -9.86
N ILE A 319 20.42 -4.03 -10.55
CA ILE A 319 21.12 -2.77 -10.83
C ILE A 319 21.16 -1.81 -9.62
N GLY A 320 20.45 -2.13 -8.53
CA GLY A 320 20.38 -1.26 -7.36
C GLY A 320 19.61 0.05 -7.59
N TYR A 321 19.84 1.01 -6.70
CA TYR A 321 19.10 2.29 -6.65
C TYR A 321 19.96 3.53 -7.01
N ILE A 322 21.25 3.34 -7.22
CA ILE A 322 22.18 4.41 -7.62
C ILE A 322 22.79 4.08 -8.98
N GLU A 323 22.90 5.08 -9.85
CA GLU A 323 23.57 5.01 -11.14
C GLU A 323 25.06 5.32 -10.99
N GLY A 324 25.94 4.44 -11.56
CA GLY A 324 27.32 4.74 -11.89
C GLY A 324 28.35 4.89 -10.77
N TYR A 325 29.62 4.84 -11.22
CA TYR A 325 30.83 5.12 -10.45
C TYR A 325 31.15 6.61 -10.48
N GLY A 326 31.54 7.19 -9.37
CA GLY A 326 32.12 8.52 -9.32
C GLY A 326 31.49 9.48 -8.33
N THR A 327 31.97 10.73 -8.36
CA THR A 327 31.58 11.82 -7.45
C THR A 327 30.16 12.34 -7.69
N ASP A 328 29.60 12.15 -8.90
CA ASP A 328 28.25 12.60 -9.29
C ASP A 328 27.28 11.43 -9.30
N LYS A 329 27.01 10.88 -8.11
CA LYS A 329 26.09 9.77 -7.94
C LYS A 329 24.65 10.24 -8.08
N LEU A 330 24.06 10.01 -9.25
CA LEU A 330 22.64 10.22 -9.48
C LEU A 330 21.86 8.99 -8.96
N SER A 331 20.85 9.24 -8.15
CA SER A 331 19.91 8.18 -7.80
C SER A 331 19.11 7.81 -9.04
N LEU A 332 19.07 6.52 -9.37
CA LEU A 332 18.14 6.00 -10.38
C LEU A 332 16.70 6.23 -9.90
N LYS A 333 15.97 7.08 -10.61
CA LYS A 333 14.56 7.31 -10.27
C LYS A 333 13.79 5.99 -10.30
N THR A 334 13.10 5.66 -9.21
CA THR A 334 12.23 4.50 -9.14
C THR A 334 11.10 4.65 -10.16
N VAL A 335 10.66 3.53 -10.73
CA VAL A 335 9.54 3.51 -11.68
C VAL A 335 8.23 3.82 -10.97
N GLU A 336 8.18 3.54 -9.67
CA GLU A 336 6.98 3.60 -8.84
C GLU A 336 5.91 2.59 -9.29
N MET A 337 6.37 1.41 -9.72
CA MET A 337 5.59 0.22 -10.01
C MET A 337 6.30 -0.93 -9.29
N ASP A 338 5.77 -1.35 -8.13
CA ASP A 338 6.51 -2.19 -7.17
C ASP A 338 7.13 -3.45 -7.80
N TYR A 339 6.38 -4.19 -8.65
CA TYR A 339 6.91 -5.42 -9.26
C TYR A 339 8.02 -5.15 -10.27
N VAL A 340 7.91 -4.05 -11.02
CA VAL A 340 8.94 -3.63 -11.98
C VAL A 340 10.20 -3.16 -11.24
N ASP A 341 10.03 -2.36 -10.19
CA ASP A 341 11.15 -1.90 -9.38
C ASP A 341 11.85 -3.08 -8.68
N ILE A 342 11.11 -4.04 -8.12
CA ILE A 342 11.71 -5.24 -7.51
C ILE A 342 12.55 -6.00 -8.55
N PHE A 343 12.01 -6.20 -9.76
CA PHE A 343 12.73 -6.91 -10.82
C PHE A 343 14.00 -6.18 -11.25
N LEU A 344 13.90 -4.91 -11.58
CA LEU A 344 15.04 -4.14 -12.07
C LEU A 344 16.11 -3.93 -10.98
N ARG A 345 15.67 -3.52 -9.76
CA ARG A 345 16.59 -3.18 -8.67
C ARG A 345 17.30 -4.38 -8.07
N HIS A 346 16.62 -5.54 -8.04
CA HIS A 346 17.13 -6.75 -7.41
C HIS A 346 17.38 -7.91 -8.40
N GLY A 347 17.24 -7.67 -9.69
CA GLY A 347 17.56 -8.62 -10.76
C GLY A 347 16.76 -9.92 -10.71
N ILE A 348 17.20 -10.88 -11.48
CA ILE A 348 16.51 -12.19 -11.63
C ILE A 348 16.51 -12.95 -10.31
N ILE A 349 17.66 -13.05 -9.63
CA ILE A 349 17.80 -13.88 -8.41
C ILE A 349 16.94 -13.32 -7.28
N GLY A 350 17.06 -12.01 -6.99
CA GLY A 350 16.27 -11.37 -5.94
C GLY A 350 14.77 -11.45 -6.19
N SER A 351 14.36 -11.24 -7.44
CA SER A 351 12.95 -11.32 -7.84
C SER A 351 12.38 -12.73 -7.70
N ILE A 352 13.13 -13.77 -8.08
CA ILE A 352 12.69 -15.17 -7.93
C ILE A 352 12.49 -15.51 -6.45
N ILE A 353 13.46 -15.17 -5.60
CA ILE A 353 13.35 -15.45 -4.15
C ILE A 353 12.15 -14.71 -3.56
N TYR A 354 11.99 -13.43 -3.88
CA TYR A 354 10.87 -12.63 -3.44
C TYR A 354 9.53 -13.21 -3.88
N LEU A 355 9.43 -13.58 -5.16
CA LEU A 355 8.22 -14.11 -5.77
C LEU A 355 7.83 -15.48 -5.20
N ILE A 356 8.78 -16.38 -4.97
CA ILE A 356 8.51 -17.70 -4.38
C ILE A 356 7.85 -17.54 -3.01
N ILE A 357 8.40 -16.67 -2.15
CA ILE A 357 7.85 -16.41 -0.81
C ILE A 357 6.46 -15.80 -0.92
N TYR A 358 6.30 -14.79 -1.76
CA TYR A 358 5.04 -14.09 -1.95
C TYR A 358 3.95 -15.02 -2.46
N LEU A 359 4.22 -15.81 -3.52
CA LEU A 359 3.27 -16.77 -4.08
C LEU A 359 2.91 -17.89 -3.11
N TYR A 360 3.86 -18.37 -2.32
CA TYR A 360 3.58 -19.34 -1.27
C TYR A 360 2.54 -18.78 -0.27
N ILE A 361 2.76 -17.57 0.24
CA ILE A 361 1.84 -16.95 1.20
C ILE A 361 0.48 -16.61 0.56
N ILE A 362 0.47 -16.14 -0.69
CA ILE A 362 -0.79 -15.92 -1.45
C ILE A 362 -1.60 -17.22 -1.54
N ARG A 363 -0.96 -18.32 -1.90
CA ARG A 363 -1.62 -19.63 -1.97
C ARG A 363 -2.28 -19.99 -0.65
N GLU A 364 -1.59 -19.81 0.47
CA GLU A 364 -2.15 -20.09 1.79
C GLU A 364 -3.28 -19.10 2.17
N ALA A 365 -3.16 -17.83 1.81
CA ALA A 365 -4.22 -16.83 1.98
C ALA A 365 -5.49 -17.22 1.18
N LEU A 366 -5.34 -17.58 -0.10
CA LEU A 366 -6.46 -17.97 -0.95
C LEU A 366 -7.17 -19.24 -0.44
N LYS A 367 -6.43 -20.19 0.16
CA LYS A 367 -7.03 -21.36 0.83
C LYS A 367 -7.89 -20.93 2.03
N ARG A 368 -7.39 -19.98 2.85
CA ARG A 368 -8.17 -19.42 3.99
C ARG A 368 -9.40 -18.69 3.51
N TYR A 369 -9.29 -17.84 2.47
CA TYR A 369 -10.44 -17.14 1.89
C TYR A 369 -11.52 -18.10 1.37
N LYS A 370 -11.11 -19.21 0.74
CA LYS A 370 -12.07 -20.24 0.28
C LYS A 370 -12.81 -20.90 1.43
N LYS A 371 -12.14 -21.15 2.56
CA LYS A 371 -12.71 -21.80 3.74
C LYS A 371 -13.57 -20.87 4.61
N ALA A 372 -13.46 -19.56 4.44
CA ALA A 372 -14.17 -18.58 5.24
C ALA A 372 -15.70 -18.73 5.11
N LYS A 373 -16.39 -18.87 6.25
CA LYS A 373 -17.85 -19.04 6.32
C LYS A 373 -18.60 -17.72 6.15
N ASP A 374 -18.05 -16.62 6.72
CA ASP A 374 -18.61 -15.26 6.58
C ASP A 374 -18.35 -14.75 5.17
N PHE A 375 -19.38 -14.71 4.34
CA PHE A 375 -19.31 -14.28 2.95
C PHE A 375 -18.85 -12.83 2.83
N ASP A 376 -19.32 -11.95 3.71
CA ASP A 376 -19.00 -10.51 3.63
C ASP A 376 -17.53 -10.25 4.02
N LYS A 377 -17.03 -10.92 5.06
CA LYS A 377 -15.60 -10.91 5.37
C LYS A 377 -14.77 -11.46 4.22
N LYS A 378 -15.16 -12.62 3.67
CA LYS A 378 -14.44 -13.23 2.53
C LYS A 378 -14.27 -12.25 1.37
N ILE A 379 -15.36 -11.61 0.94
CA ILE A 379 -15.36 -10.62 -0.14
C ILE A 379 -14.48 -9.43 0.22
N THR A 380 -14.58 -8.93 1.43
CA THR A 380 -13.77 -7.81 1.91
C THR A 380 -12.27 -8.10 1.77
N TYR A 381 -11.81 -9.25 2.25
CA TYR A 381 -10.40 -9.66 2.10
C TYR A 381 -9.99 -9.84 0.64
N GLN A 382 -10.84 -10.43 -0.19
CA GLN A 382 -10.58 -10.63 -1.61
C GLN A 382 -10.47 -9.31 -2.37
N ILE A 383 -11.36 -8.35 -2.13
CA ILE A 383 -11.30 -7.02 -2.75
C ILE A 383 -10.03 -6.28 -2.30
N SER A 384 -9.74 -6.26 -0.99
CA SER A 384 -8.52 -5.62 -0.46
C SER A 384 -7.25 -6.25 -1.05
N PHE A 385 -7.20 -7.56 -1.20
CA PHE A 385 -6.07 -8.25 -1.83
C PHE A 385 -5.96 -7.92 -3.32
N LEU A 386 -7.07 -7.92 -4.06
CA LEU A 386 -7.08 -7.52 -5.47
C LEU A 386 -6.59 -6.09 -5.67
N LEU A 387 -7.06 -5.16 -4.84
CA LEU A 387 -6.59 -3.77 -4.84
C LEU A 387 -5.09 -3.69 -4.54
N THR A 388 -4.58 -4.49 -3.60
CA THR A 388 -3.13 -4.56 -3.33
C THR A 388 -2.35 -4.92 -4.59
N ILE A 389 -2.77 -5.97 -5.33
CA ILE A 389 -2.10 -6.37 -6.57
C ILE A 389 -2.15 -5.26 -7.61
N LEU A 390 -3.34 -4.69 -7.86
CA LEU A 390 -3.52 -3.65 -8.87
C LEU A 390 -2.71 -2.38 -8.53
N LEU A 391 -2.76 -1.94 -7.28
CA LEU A 391 -2.03 -0.74 -6.87
C LEU A 391 -0.52 -0.96 -6.89
N SER A 392 -0.01 -2.11 -6.45
CA SER A 392 1.41 -2.45 -6.56
C SER A 392 1.89 -2.48 -8.02
N PHE A 393 1.01 -2.87 -8.94
CA PHE A 393 1.35 -2.90 -10.37
C PHE A 393 1.34 -1.51 -11.02
N PHE A 394 0.31 -0.67 -10.72
CA PHE A 394 0.09 0.57 -11.45
C PHE A 394 0.57 1.83 -10.73
N THR A 395 0.56 1.85 -9.40
CA THR A 395 0.84 3.06 -8.61
C THR A 395 2.06 2.96 -7.72
N GLY A 396 2.53 1.72 -7.44
CA GLY A 396 3.64 1.45 -6.54
C GLY A 396 3.40 1.92 -5.10
N HIS A 397 4.47 1.89 -4.30
CA HIS A 397 4.45 2.27 -2.88
C HIS A 397 3.45 1.48 -2.02
N ILE A 398 3.20 0.23 -2.38
CA ILE A 398 2.31 -0.69 -1.64
C ILE A 398 3.13 -1.74 -0.91
N ILE A 399 3.76 -2.66 -1.66
CA ILE A 399 4.57 -3.73 -1.04
C ILE A 399 6.01 -3.28 -0.76
N MET A 400 6.51 -2.25 -1.46
CA MET A 400 7.82 -1.66 -1.21
C MET A 400 7.78 -0.52 -0.16
N ALA A 401 6.60 -0.07 0.25
CA ALA A 401 6.45 0.96 1.30
C ALA A 401 6.16 0.31 2.66
N PRO A 402 7.05 0.38 3.65
CA PRO A 402 6.87 -0.28 4.95
C PRO A 402 5.59 0.11 5.70
N ALA A 403 5.08 1.33 5.53
CA ALA A 403 3.83 1.78 6.14
C ALA A 403 2.60 1.04 5.60
N VAL A 404 2.60 0.75 4.30
CA VAL A 404 1.50 0.09 3.59
C VAL A 404 1.66 -1.42 3.65
N SER A 405 2.88 -1.91 3.43
CA SER A 405 3.18 -3.34 3.29
C SER A 405 2.83 -4.15 4.53
N ILE A 406 2.94 -3.59 5.74
CA ILE A 406 2.49 -4.26 6.97
C ILE A 406 1.00 -4.59 6.94
N LEU A 407 0.17 -3.72 6.37
CA LEU A 407 -1.27 -3.95 6.23
C LEU A 407 -1.54 -5.05 5.20
N VAL A 408 -0.77 -5.08 4.12
CA VAL A 408 -0.82 -6.17 3.13
C VAL A 408 -0.42 -7.50 3.76
N VAL A 409 0.64 -7.51 4.59
CA VAL A 409 1.02 -8.70 5.37
C VAL A 409 -0.16 -9.20 6.20
N LEU A 410 -0.85 -8.32 6.91
CA LEU A 410 -1.99 -8.70 7.74
C LEU A 410 -3.18 -9.19 6.89
N ILE A 411 -3.47 -8.55 5.76
CA ILE A 411 -4.53 -9.03 4.84
C ILE A 411 -4.22 -10.47 4.38
N LEU A 412 -2.97 -10.77 4.09
CA LEU A 412 -2.55 -12.09 3.61
C LEU A 412 -2.38 -13.14 4.70
N THR A 413 -2.07 -12.75 5.94
CA THR A 413 -1.68 -13.73 6.98
C THR A 413 -2.65 -13.80 8.14
N ALA A 414 -3.46 -12.75 8.39
CA ALA A 414 -4.30 -12.66 9.57
C ALA A 414 -5.36 -13.75 9.66
N GLN A 415 -5.38 -14.41 10.79
CA GLN A 415 -6.39 -15.41 11.17
C GLN A 415 -6.56 -15.44 12.70
N ASP A 416 -7.75 -15.79 13.14
CA ASP A 416 -8.01 -16.02 14.57
C ASP A 416 -7.42 -17.36 15.06
N LYS A 417 -7.59 -17.67 16.36
CA LYS A 417 -7.13 -18.93 16.96
C LYS A 417 -7.76 -20.18 16.35
N LYS A 418 -8.87 -20.05 15.61
CA LYS A 418 -9.56 -21.14 14.91
C LYS A 418 -9.14 -21.24 13.43
N GLY A 419 -8.28 -20.33 12.96
CA GLY A 419 -7.86 -20.25 11.56
C GLY A 419 -8.87 -19.55 10.65
N GLU A 420 -9.85 -18.82 11.21
CA GLU A 420 -10.85 -18.04 10.47
C GLU A 420 -10.35 -16.60 10.24
N LEU A 421 -10.91 -15.90 9.24
CA LEU A 421 -10.61 -14.50 8.97
C LEU A 421 -11.04 -13.61 10.15
N ILE A 422 -10.16 -12.69 10.54
CA ILE A 422 -10.38 -11.74 11.66
C ILE A 422 -11.37 -10.65 11.30
#